data_bf083318c4185bf95d3eab063ccf8d14
#
_entry.id   bf083318c4185bf95d3eab063ccf8d14
#
_cell.length_a   1.000
_cell.length_b   1.000
_cell.length_c   1.000
_cell.angle_alpha   90.00
_cell.angle_beta   90.00
_cell.angle_gamma   90.00
#
_symmetry.space_group_name_H-M   'P 1'
#
loop_
_entity.id
_entity.type
_entity.pdbx_description
1 polymer ?
#
loop_
_entity_poly.entity_id
_entity_poly.type
_entity_poly.pdbx_seq_one_letter_code
_entity_poly.pdbx_strand_id
1 'polypeptide(L)'
;MKKELSLVALAVFALAANAGIVQGEPIIYPGKGQSPQQMEKDKNGCYGWAKNQTGFDPMQPPPTVQAPPPHQGERVRGAARGAAAGAAVGAIAGDAGKGAAVGATAGTVAGGAKKRQKARQSAQVQQQVNADYEAKRNTYNRSYGACMEGRGYTVK
;
A
#
# COMPACT_ATOMS: atom_id res chain seq x y z
N MET A 1 -28.15 3.18 -27.63
CA MET A 1 -27.86 4.42 -26.87
C MET A 1 -28.21 4.36 -25.39
N LYS A 2 -29.36 3.82 -24.94
CA LYS A 2 -29.72 3.75 -23.50
C LYS A 2 -28.86 2.75 -22.67
N LYS A 3 -28.38 1.66 -23.26
CA LYS A 3 -27.55 0.65 -22.58
C LYS A 3 -26.12 1.11 -22.31
N GLU A 4 -25.55 1.93 -23.18
CA GLU A 4 -24.21 2.49 -23.03
C GLU A 4 -24.16 3.56 -21.93
N LEU A 5 -25.20 4.36 -21.77
CA LEU A 5 -25.32 5.35 -20.71
C LEU A 5 -25.39 4.70 -19.32
N SER A 6 -26.03 3.51 -19.22
CA SER A 6 -26.16 2.78 -17.96
C SER A 6 -24.84 2.17 -17.48
N LEU A 7 -24.01 1.69 -18.41
CA LEU A 7 -22.68 1.13 -18.09
C LEU A 7 -21.68 2.20 -17.66
N VAL A 8 -21.73 3.38 -18.29
CA VAL A 8 -20.87 4.51 -17.92
C VAL A 8 -21.26 5.06 -16.54
N ALA A 9 -22.55 5.14 -16.23
CA ALA A 9 -23.03 5.56 -14.90
C ALA A 9 -22.60 4.59 -13.78
N LEU A 10 -22.61 3.28 -14.04
CA LEU A 10 -22.13 2.27 -13.07
C LEU A 10 -20.62 2.34 -12.85
N ALA A 11 -19.84 2.62 -13.91
CA ALA A 11 -18.38 2.75 -13.81
C ALA A 11 -17.96 4.00 -13.00
N VAL A 12 -18.68 5.11 -13.15
CA VAL A 12 -18.40 6.34 -12.39
C VAL A 12 -18.74 6.19 -10.91
N PHE A 13 -19.78 5.43 -10.56
CA PHE A 13 -20.14 5.18 -9.16
C PHE A 13 -19.15 4.28 -8.43
N ALA A 14 -18.47 3.37 -9.13
CA ALA A 14 -17.46 2.49 -8.55
C ALA A 14 -16.12 3.20 -8.21
N LEU A 15 -15.81 4.34 -8.85
CA LEU A 15 -14.61 5.13 -8.55
C LEU A 15 -14.74 6.00 -7.29
N ALA A 16 -15.96 6.30 -6.84
CA ALA A 16 -16.19 7.18 -5.69
C ALA A 16 -15.97 6.48 -4.33
N ALA A 17 -15.84 5.16 -4.29
CA ALA A 17 -15.76 4.38 -3.05
C ALA A 17 -14.34 4.28 -2.43
N ASN A 18 -13.31 4.85 -3.06
CA ASN A 18 -11.93 4.80 -2.56
C ASN A 18 -11.40 6.14 -2.01
N ALA A 19 -12.27 7.06 -1.63
CA ALA A 19 -11.87 8.18 -0.80
C ALA A 19 -11.58 7.62 0.60
N GLY A 20 -10.36 7.10 0.80
CA GLY A 20 -9.83 6.81 2.12
C GLY A 20 -9.97 8.09 2.94
N ILE A 21 -10.76 8.03 4.00
CA ILE A 21 -10.88 9.12 4.97
C ILE A 21 -9.48 9.28 5.55
N VAL A 22 -8.75 10.29 5.10
CA VAL A 22 -7.53 10.74 5.76
C VAL A 22 -8.01 11.30 7.10
N GLN A 23 -7.97 10.48 8.13
CA GLN A 23 -8.26 10.95 9.48
C GLN A 23 -7.14 11.88 9.88
N GLY A 24 -7.45 13.17 9.89
CA GLY A 24 -6.55 14.22 10.33
C GLY A 24 -6.13 14.03 11.79
N GLU A 25 -5.11 14.76 12.20
CA GLU A 25 -4.73 14.89 13.60
C GLU A 25 -5.92 15.48 14.40
N PRO A 26 -6.19 15.00 15.63
CA PRO A 26 -7.28 15.54 16.45
C PRO A 26 -7.14 17.03 16.69
N ILE A 27 -8.19 17.78 16.44
CA ILE A 27 -8.23 19.22 16.69
C ILE A 27 -8.59 19.46 18.16
N ILE A 28 -7.77 20.23 18.88
CA ILE A 28 -7.87 20.42 20.32
C ILE A 28 -8.22 21.88 20.63
N TYR A 29 -9.25 22.09 21.41
CA TYR A 29 -9.71 23.40 21.88
C TYR A 29 -9.66 23.49 23.40
N PRO A 30 -9.19 24.62 23.99
CA PRO A 30 -9.23 24.85 25.43
C PRO A 30 -10.71 24.98 25.89
N GLY A 31 -11.16 24.07 26.75
CA GLY A 31 -12.53 24.08 27.28
C GLY A 31 -12.70 24.86 28.57
N LYS A 32 -11.61 25.18 29.30
CA LYS A 32 -11.63 25.82 30.62
C LYS A 32 -10.71 27.07 30.68
N GLY A 33 -10.44 27.73 29.54
CA GLY A 33 -9.61 28.92 29.52
C GLY A 33 -8.12 28.67 29.76
N GLN A 34 -7.62 27.47 29.45
CA GLN A 34 -6.20 27.12 29.56
C GLN A 34 -5.34 28.05 28.70
N SER A 35 -4.20 28.50 29.23
CA SER A 35 -3.24 29.32 28.50
C SER A 35 -2.55 28.52 27.39
N PRO A 36 -2.02 29.18 26.33
CA PRO A 36 -1.25 28.50 25.30
C PRO A 36 -0.06 27.69 25.84
N GLN A 37 0.63 28.22 26.83
CA GLN A 37 1.76 27.53 27.47
C GLN A 37 1.32 26.26 28.22
N GLN A 38 0.16 26.33 28.90
CA GLN A 38 -0.42 25.17 29.57
C GLN A 38 -0.83 24.11 28.54
N MET A 39 -1.46 24.54 27.44
CA MET A 39 -1.86 23.64 26.36
C MET A 39 -0.67 22.89 25.77
N GLU A 40 0.47 23.56 25.54
CA GLU A 40 1.67 22.88 25.04
C GLU A 40 2.24 21.85 26.03
N LYS A 41 2.26 22.15 27.32
CA LYS A 41 2.66 21.16 28.34
C LYS A 41 1.72 19.96 28.37
N ASP A 42 0.42 20.20 28.27
CA ASP A 42 -0.60 19.16 28.30
C ASP A 42 -0.55 18.29 27.04
N LYS A 43 -0.36 18.88 25.86
CA LYS A 43 -0.14 18.17 24.61
C LYS A 43 1.08 17.26 24.69
N ASN A 44 2.23 17.77 25.14
CA ASN A 44 3.45 16.97 25.28
C ASN A 44 3.28 15.84 26.30
N GLY A 45 2.61 16.08 27.42
CA GLY A 45 2.32 15.06 28.42
C GLY A 45 1.39 13.98 27.86
N CYS A 46 0.31 14.36 27.17
CA CYS A 46 -0.61 13.41 26.55
C CYS A 46 0.02 12.65 25.38
N TYR A 47 0.89 13.30 24.60
CA TYR A 47 1.68 12.63 23.57
C TYR A 47 2.52 11.48 24.15
N GLY A 48 3.32 11.78 25.18
CA GLY A 48 4.16 10.76 25.84
C GLY A 48 3.33 9.64 26.45
N TRP A 49 2.23 9.98 27.12
CA TRP A 49 1.33 8.99 27.70
C TRP A 49 0.69 8.09 26.64
N ALA A 50 0.11 8.66 25.58
CA ALA A 50 -0.54 7.91 24.51
C ALA A 50 0.46 7.01 23.77
N LYS A 51 1.68 7.51 23.50
CA LYS A 51 2.77 6.72 22.92
C LYS A 51 3.13 5.51 23.78
N ASN A 52 3.25 5.69 25.10
CA ASN A 52 3.54 4.60 26.02
C ASN A 52 2.40 3.58 26.11
N GLN A 53 1.15 4.03 26.09
CA GLN A 53 -0.02 3.16 26.13
C GLN A 53 -0.22 2.33 24.87
N THR A 54 0.08 2.89 23.70
CA THR A 54 -0.22 2.25 22.42
C THR A 54 0.99 1.63 21.73
N GLY A 55 2.20 1.99 22.16
CA GLY A 55 3.45 1.63 21.48
C GLY A 55 3.60 2.29 20.11
N PHE A 56 2.71 3.21 19.73
CA PHE A 56 2.73 3.89 18.44
C PHE A 56 3.30 5.31 18.58
N ASP A 57 4.23 5.66 17.71
CA ASP A 57 4.83 6.99 17.64
C ASP A 57 4.38 7.69 16.34
N PRO A 58 3.48 8.70 16.41
CA PRO A 58 3.01 9.40 15.22
C PRO A 58 4.10 10.22 14.51
N MET A 59 5.22 10.51 15.17
CA MET A 59 6.36 11.20 14.55
C MET A 59 7.19 10.29 13.63
N GLN A 60 6.98 8.97 13.71
CA GLN A 60 7.64 8.03 12.80
C GLN A 60 6.90 7.97 11.46
N PRO A 61 7.64 8.02 10.34
CA PRO A 61 7.03 7.90 9.03
C PRO A 61 6.37 6.52 8.86
N PRO A 62 5.30 6.41 8.04
CA PRO A 62 4.68 5.13 7.73
C PRO A 62 5.71 4.14 7.18
N PRO A 63 5.65 2.87 7.60
CA PRO A 63 6.56 1.86 7.09
C PRO A 63 6.30 1.63 5.59
N THR A 64 7.37 1.66 4.81
CA THR A 64 7.32 1.38 3.37
C THR A 64 7.82 -0.02 3.09
N VAL A 65 7.02 -0.81 2.39
CA VAL A 65 7.48 -2.08 1.84
C VAL A 65 8.34 -1.77 0.61
N GLN A 66 9.64 -2.03 0.70
CA GLN A 66 10.50 -1.94 -0.47
C GLN A 66 10.01 -2.94 -1.51
N ALA A 67 9.52 -2.43 -2.64
CA ALA A 67 9.25 -3.27 -3.79
C ALA A 67 10.56 -4.00 -4.16
N PRO A 68 10.51 -5.32 -4.42
CA PRO A 68 11.68 -6.01 -4.90
C PRO A 68 12.28 -5.23 -6.08
N PRO A 69 13.61 -5.04 -6.14
CA PRO A 69 14.22 -4.29 -7.22
C PRO A 69 13.70 -4.83 -8.56
N PRO A 70 13.39 -3.96 -9.52
CA PRO A 70 12.89 -4.40 -10.81
C PRO A 70 13.95 -5.26 -11.46
N HIS A 71 13.78 -6.58 -11.41
CA HIS A 71 14.65 -7.52 -12.11
C HIS A 71 14.41 -7.33 -13.61
N GLN A 72 15.16 -6.40 -14.21
CA GLN A 72 15.10 -6.11 -15.64
C GLN A 72 15.40 -7.35 -16.49
N GLY A 73 16.06 -8.36 -15.90
CA GLY A 73 16.43 -9.60 -16.55
C GLY A 73 15.37 -10.72 -16.58
N GLU A 74 14.22 -10.59 -15.91
CA GLU A 74 13.26 -11.74 -15.84
C GLU A 74 12.69 -12.11 -17.22
N ARG A 75 12.39 -11.12 -18.06
CA ARG A 75 11.95 -11.38 -19.43
C ARG A 75 13.06 -11.99 -20.29
N VAL A 76 14.27 -11.46 -20.17
CA VAL A 76 15.45 -11.96 -20.90
C VAL A 76 15.80 -13.37 -20.44
N ARG A 77 15.80 -13.63 -19.13
CA ARG A 77 15.99 -14.98 -18.58
C ARG A 77 14.89 -15.95 -18.99
N GLY A 78 13.63 -15.49 -19.02
CA GLY A 78 12.49 -16.27 -19.50
C GLY A 78 12.66 -16.61 -20.98
N ALA A 79 13.01 -15.63 -21.82
CA ALA A 79 13.27 -15.82 -23.24
C ALA A 79 14.42 -16.80 -23.48
N ALA A 80 15.56 -16.62 -22.77
CA ALA A 80 16.72 -17.50 -22.92
C ALA A 80 16.43 -18.95 -22.52
N ARG A 81 15.71 -19.16 -21.39
CA ARG A 81 15.30 -20.50 -20.95
C ARG A 81 14.27 -21.13 -21.90
N GLY A 82 13.33 -20.33 -22.37
CA GLY A 82 12.32 -20.76 -23.35
C GLY A 82 12.96 -21.11 -24.68
N ALA A 83 13.93 -20.31 -25.16
CA ALA A 83 14.70 -20.58 -26.41
C ALA A 83 15.48 -21.91 -26.30
N ALA A 84 16.19 -22.12 -25.19
CA ALA A 84 16.97 -23.35 -24.98
C ALA A 84 16.06 -24.60 -24.95
N ALA A 85 14.95 -24.55 -24.19
CA ALA A 85 14.00 -25.64 -24.14
C ALA A 85 13.31 -25.89 -25.50
N GLY A 86 12.92 -24.80 -26.18
CA GLY A 86 12.28 -24.85 -27.50
C GLY A 86 13.26 -25.38 -28.61
N ALA A 87 14.54 -25.00 -28.54
CA ALA A 87 15.55 -25.52 -29.44
C ALA A 87 15.72 -27.04 -29.28
N ALA A 88 15.74 -27.56 -28.03
CA ALA A 88 15.85 -28.99 -27.76
C ALA A 88 14.66 -29.79 -28.32
N VAL A 89 13.45 -29.29 -28.14
CA VAL A 89 12.23 -29.90 -28.70
C VAL A 89 12.18 -29.77 -30.20
N GLY A 90 12.59 -28.61 -30.77
CA GLY A 90 12.63 -28.34 -32.20
C GLY A 90 13.68 -29.18 -32.93
N ALA A 91 14.80 -29.51 -32.27
CA ALA A 91 15.81 -30.40 -32.82
C ALA A 91 15.29 -31.82 -33.06
N ILE A 92 14.43 -32.33 -32.12
CA ILE A 92 13.75 -33.61 -32.25
C ILE A 92 12.73 -33.58 -33.39
N ALA A 93 12.06 -32.44 -33.60
CA ALA A 93 11.06 -32.22 -34.65
C ALA A 93 11.63 -31.82 -36.01
N GLY A 94 12.97 -31.69 -36.14
CA GLY A 94 13.66 -31.38 -37.38
C GLY A 94 13.92 -29.86 -37.62
N ASP A 95 13.54 -28.97 -36.74
CA ASP A 95 13.77 -27.51 -36.87
C ASP A 95 14.06 -26.82 -35.55
N ALA A 96 15.30 -26.89 -35.08
CA ALA A 96 15.74 -26.28 -33.82
C ALA A 96 15.55 -24.75 -33.79
N GLY A 97 15.68 -24.10 -34.97
CA GLY A 97 15.55 -22.64 -35.09
C GLY A 97 14.12 -22.15 -34.80
N LYS A 98 13.13 -22.80 -35.41
CA LYS A 98 11.72 -22.48 -35.18
C LYS A 98 11.33 -22.82 -33.75
N GLY A 99 11.77 -23.96 -33.20
CA GLY A 99 11.58 -24.35 -31.81
C GLY A 99 12.11 -23.29 -30.82
N ALA A 100 13.34 -22.79 -31.07
CA ALA A 100 13.94 -21.73 -30.24
C ALA A 100 13.15 -20.43 -30.31
N ALA A 101 12.68 -20.01 -31.46
CA ALA A 101 11.90 -18.77 -31.64
C ALA A 101 10.56 -18.83 -30.89
N VAL A 102 9.83 -19.94 -31.04
CA VAL A 102 8.55 -20.16 -30.31
C VAL A 102 8.79 -20.24 -28.80
N GLY A 103 9.82 -20.95 -28.36
CA GLY A 103 10.19 -21.04 -26.96
C GLY A 103 10.61 -19.71 -26.34
N ALA A 104 11.34 -18.87 -27.07
CA ALA A 104 11.73 -17.54 -26.61
C ALA A 104 10.51 -16.62 -26.39
N THR A 105 9.56 -16.62 -27.32
CA THR A 105 8.32 -15.83 -27.19
C THR A 105 7.47 -16.29 -26.01
N ALA A 106 7.26 -17.59 -25.84
CA ALA A 106 6.54 -18.16 -24.70
C ALA A 106 7.24 -17.85 -23.36
N GLY A 107 8.58 -17.97 -23.33
CA GLY A 107 9.39 -17.65 -22.16
C GLY A 107 9.35 -16.17 -21.77
N THR A 108 9.29 -15.26 -22.76
CA THR A 108 9.12 -13.81 -22.52
C THR A 108 7.78 -13.49 -21.87
N VAL A 109 6.70 -14.11 -22.33
CA VAL A 109 5.35 -13.94 -21.76
C VAL A 109 5.30 -14.48 -20.33
N ALA A 110 5.85 -15.68 -20.09
CA ALA A 110 5.89 -16.26 -18.74
C ALA A 110 6.71 -15.42 -17.74
N GLY A 111 7.86 -14.86 -18.17
CA GLY A 111 8.66 -13.93 -17.37
C GLY A 111 7.90 -12.64 -17.03
N GLY A 112 7.14 -12.11 -18.00
CA GLY A 112 6.26 -10.95 -17.79
C GLY A 112 5.12 -11.22 -16.78
N ALA A 113 4.52 -12.39 -16.83
CA ALA A 113 3.47 -12.79 -15.90
C ALA A 113 4.00 -12.87 -14.46
N LYS A 114 5.16 -13.49 -14.23
CA LYS A 114 5.83 -13.52 -12.92
C LYS A 114 6.10 -12.12 -12.36
N LYS A 115 6.57 -11.18 -13.19
CA LYS A 115 6.79 -9.78 -12.78
C LYS A 115 5.49 -9.13 -12.31
N ARG A 116 4.39 -9.32 -13.04
CA ARG A 116 3.06 -8.78 -12.67
C ARG A 116 2.56 -9.41 -11.36
N GLN A 117 2.75 -10.71 -11.17
CA GLN A 117 2.35 -11.40 -9.95
C GLN A 117 3.11 -10.86 -8.73
N LYS A 118 4.44 -10.69 -8.81
CA LYS A 118 5.24 -10.10 -7.74
C LYS A 118 4.83 -8.66 -7.43
N ALA A 119 4.56 -7.85 -8.46
CA ALA A 119 4.09 -6.47 -8.27
C ALA A 119 2.73 -6.43 -7.54
N ARG A 120 1.80 -7.31 -7.89
CA ARG A 120 0.50 -7.43 -7.20
C ARG A 120 0.69 -7.85 -5.74
N GLN A 121 1.55 -8.82 -5.48
CA GLN A 121 1.84 -9.27 -4.11
C GLN A 121 2.46 -8.15 -3.28
N SER A 122 3.42 -7.40 -3.81
CA SER A 122 4.01 -6.26 -3.11
C SER A 122 2.98 -5.16 -2.82
N ALA A 123 2.07 -4.89 -3.78
CA ALA A 123 0.99 -3.93 -3.58
C ALA A 123 0.02 -4.37 -2.48
N GLN A 124 -0.33 -5.65 -2.41
CA GLN A 124 -1.19 -6.21 -1.35
C GLN A 124 -0.53 -6.10 0.03
N VAL A 125 0.77 -6.44 0.13
CA VAL A 125 1.51 -6.30 1.39
C VAL A 125 1.58 -4.83 1.81
N GLN A 126 1.84 -3.90 0.88
CA GLN A 126 1.83 -2.46 1.19
C GLN A 126 0.46 -1.99 1.69
N GLN A 127 -0.64 -2.48 1.10
CA GLN A 127 -2.00 -2.16 1.56
C GLN A 127 -2.24 -2.65 2.99
N GLN A 128 -1.82 -3.88 3.33
CA GLN A 128 -1.91 -4.40 4.70
C GLN A 128 -1.10 -3.56 5.69
N VAL A 129 0.15 -3.23 5.34
CA VAL A 129 1.03 -2.40 6.17
C VAL A 129 0.40 -1.02 6.41
N ASN A 130 -0.18 -0.41 5.38
CA ASN A 130 -0.87 0.87 5.53
C ASN A 130 -2.12 0.74 6.43
N ALA A 131 -2.92 -0.31 6.25
CA ALA A 131 -4.10 -0.55 7.08
C ALA A 131 -3.73 -0.75 8.57
N ASP A 132 -2.68 -1.52 8.84
CA ASP A 132 -2.16 -1.74 10.21
C ASP A 132 -1.63 -0.43 10.83
N TYR A 133 -0.91 0.37 10.03
CA TYR A 133 -0.43 1.68 10.47
C TYR A 133 -1.60 2.61 10.84
N GLU A 134 -2.62 2.71 9.99
CA GLU A 134 -3.80 3.53 10.25
C GLU A 134 -4.59 3.03 11.47
N ALA A 135 -4.72 1.72 11.68
CA ALA A 135 -5.36 1.16 12.85
C ALA A 135 -4.63 1.55 14.15
N LYS A 136 -3.30 1.48 14.15
CA LYS A 136 -2.46 1.90 15.29
C LYS A 136 -2.55 3.40 15.52
N ARG A 137 -2.51 4.20 14.46
CA ARG A 137 -2.66 5.66 14.52
C ARG A 137 -4.01 6.05 15.11
N ASN A 138 -5.08 5.40 14.70
CA ASN A 138 -6.42 5.64 15.24
C ASN A 138 -6.52 5.28 16.72
N THR A 139 -5.85 4.21 17.15
CA THR A 139 -5.77 3.83 18.56
C THR A 139 -5.00 4.88 19.37
N TYR A 140 -3.89 5.37 18.84
CA TYR A 140 -3.13 6.46 19.43
C TYR A 140 -3.97 7.74 19.54
N ASN A 141 -4.64 8.16 18.47
CA ASN A 141 -5.47 9.37 18.45
C ASN A 141 -6.58 9.31 19.49
N ARG A 142 -7.22 8.15 19.67
CA ARG A 142 -8.23 7.95 20.74
C ARG A 142 -7.62 8.08 22.14
N SER A 143 -6.46 7.47 22.37
CA SER A 143 -5.78 7.57 23.66
C SER A 143 -5.34 9.00 23.96
N TYR A 144 -4.76 9.67 22.97
CA TYR A 144 -4.36 11.06 23.06
C TYR A 144 -5.58 11.98 23.33
N GLY A 145 -6.66 11.79 22.59
CA GLY A 145 -7.91 12.53 22.78
C GLY A 145 -8.47 12.34 24.20
N ALA A 146 -8.56 11.12 24.69
CA ALA A 146 -9.02 10.83 26.04
C ALA A 146 -8.16 11.49 27.13
N CYS A 147 -6.84 11.54 26.95
CA CYS A 147 -5.94 12.24 27.85
C CYS A 147 -6.21 13.76 27.83
N MET A 148 -6.38 14.36 26.66
CA MET A 148 -6.68 15.80 26.54
C MET A 148 -8.05 16.16 27.10
N GLU A 149 -9.07 15.34 26.86
CA GLU A 149 -10.42 15.52 27.44
C GLU A 149 -10.39 15.44 28.97
N GLY A 150 -9.63 14.48 29.53
CA GLY A 150 -9.40 14.36 30.97
C GLY A 150 -8.77 15.62 31.61
N ARG A 151 -8.03 16.40 30.81
CA ARG A 151 -7.46 17.70 31.21
C ARG A 151 -8.38 18.89 30.92
N GLY A 152 -9.57 18.65 30.39
CA GLY A 152 -10.60 19.65 30.15
C GLY A 152 -10.49 20.38 28.81
N TYR A 153 -9.89 19.73 27.81
CA TYR A 153 -9.91 20.18 26.42
C TYR A 153 -11.08 19.52 25.68
N THR A 154 -11.55 20.16 24.63
CA THR A 154 -12.49 19.57 23.68
C THR A 154 -11.71 19.05 22.48
N VAL A 155 -11.92 17.78 22.13
CA VAL A 155 -11.25 17.09 21.01
C VAL A 155 -12.26 16.81 19.89
N LYS A 156 -11.92 17.14 18.65
CA LYS A 156 -12.75 16.89 17.46
C LYS A 156 -11.95 16.23 16.33
#